data_6e299c070e071fb5f47ea1e7d0f206be
#
_entry.id   6e299c070e071fb5f47ea1e7d0f206be
#
_cell.length_a   1.000
_cell.length_b   1.000
_cell.length_c   1.000
_cell.angle_alpha   90.00
_cell.angle_beta   90.00
_cell.angle_gamma   90.00
#
_symmetry.space_group_name_H-M   'P 1'
#
loop_
_entity.id
_entity.type
_entity.pdbx_description
1 polymer ?
#
loop_
_entity_poly.entity_id
_entity_poly.type
_entity_poly.pdbx_seq_one_letter_code
_entity_poly.pdbx_strand_id
1 'polypeptide(L)'
;MEFHVRSGKVSYTGKYTLKNKVSGKTIHEIARVCKEVFRKLQEDAGIVYNPWDSVITPRWEQTDREIFSEQELMLIRNGINRTDELSIFCRPLFLVAAVTGLTEGDICTLKWSEISWATRMIFRKRRKTQADLAIPILSTLEHYLRSLPRESEYVFPLHAEMYLKDASLISYRIKRFLEGLNIKTVKEFENRKAISIKDLHSMRHVFCYYAGQVGISLAVVQSIVGHMTQGMTKHYMSHATTRAKQEAIEKLPAFLVMNDSIEIPCADERRRLAELAYTLPMEQVSLLLHQVI
;
A
#
# COMPACT_ATOMS: atom_id res chain seq x y z
N MET A 1 -22.76 -33.72 -1.46
CA MET A 1 -21.36 -33.69 -1.95
C MET A 1 -21.10 -35.13 -2.44
N GLU A 2 -21.06 -35.32 -3.72
CA GLU A 2 -20.76 -36.66 -4.27
C GLU A 2 -19.35 -36.68 -4.80
N PHE A 3 -18.57 -37.66 -4.36
CA PHE A 3 -17.20 -37.87 -4.83
C PHE A 3 -17.22 -39.08 -5.78
N HIS A 4 -16.74 -38.89 -6.99
CA HIS A 4 -16.57 -39.99 -7.94
C HIS A 4 -15.09 -40.36 -8.05
N VAL A 5 -14.79 -41.62 -7.83
CA VAL A 5 -13.46 -42.18 -8.03
C VAL A 5 -13.46 -42.92 -9.38
N ARG A 6 -12.76 -42.41 -10.38
CA ARG A 6 -12.48 -43.10 -11.62
C ARG A 6 -10.98 -43.29 -11.78
N SER A 7 -10.54 -44.51 -11.98
CA SER A 7 -9.14 -44.88 -12.25
C SER A 7 -8.12 -44.30 -11.27
N GLY A 8 -8.39 -44.36 -9.97
CA GLY A 8 -7.48 -43.85 -8.92
C GLY A 8 -7.42 -42.34 -8.79
N LYS A 9 -8.22 -41.60 -9.57
CA LYS A 9 -8.32 -40.13 -9.44
C LYS A 9 -9.67 -39.77 -8.82
N VAL A 10 -9.65 -38.98 -7.75
CA VAL A 10 -10.85 -38.39 -7.15
C VAL A 10 -11.18 -37.12 -7.92
N SER A 11 -12.32 -37.10 -8.61
CA SER A 11 -12.82 -35.86 -9.22
C SER A 11 -14.06 -35.39 -8.49
N TYR A 12 -14.18 -34.09 -8.32
CA TYR A 12 -15.33 -33.44 -7.72
C TYR A 12 -16.29 -32.97 -8.83
N THR A 13 -17.49 -33.54 -8.86
CA THR A 13 -18.58 -33.12 -9.72
C THR A 13 -19.82 -32.85 -8.87
N GLY A 14 -19.89 -31.70 -8.22
CA GLY A 14 -21.05 -31.32 -7.44
C GLY A 14 -21.62 -29.98 -7.91
N LYS A 15 -22.92 -29.90 -8.13
CA LYS A 15 -23.63 -28.63 -8.19
C LYS A 15 -23.74 -28.12 -6.76
N TYR A 16 -23.06 -26.99 -6.49
CA TYR A 16 -23.16 -26.32 -5.19
C TYR A 16 -24.55 -25.75 -4.99
N THR A 17 -25.30 -26.27 -4.01
CA THR A 17 -26.58 -25.73 -3.55
C THR A 17 -26.44 -24.89 -2.25
N LEU A 18 -25.24 -24.58 -1.82
CA LEU A 18 -25.02 -23.76 -0.62
C LEU A 18 -25.36 -22.30 -0.91
N LYS A 19 -26.17 -21.68 -0.06
CA LYS A 19 -26.52 -20.23 -0.10
C LYS A 19 -25.28 -19.31 -0.11
N ASN A 20 -24.15 -19.78 0.40
CA ASN A 20 -22.85 -19.08 0.38
C ASN A 20 -21.88 -19.86 -0.50
N LYS A 21 -21.81 -19.53 -1.78
CA LYS A 21 -20.83 -20.11 -2.70
C LYS A 21 -19.42 -19.68 -2.28
N VAL A 22 -18.60 -20.65 -1.91
CA VAL A 22 -17.17 -20.43 -1.66
C VAL A 22 -16.47 -20.20 -2.99
N SER A 23 -15.55 -19.21 -3.06
CA SER A 23 -14.84 -18.92 -4.31
C SER A 23 -13.94 -20.09 -4.72
N GLY A 24 -13.76 -20.30 -6.03
CA GLY A 24 -12.83 -21.33 -6.55
C GLY A 24 -11.42 -21.17 -5.99
N LYS A 25 -10.94 -19.93 -5.80
CA LYS A 25 -9.67 -19.62 -5.13
C LYS A 25 -9.63 -20.14 -3.69
N THR A 26 -10.70 -19.92 -2.92
CA THR A 26 -10.77 -20.40 -1.52
C THR A 26 -10.75 -21.93 -1.48
N ILE A 27 -11.45 -22.60 -2.39
CA ILE A 27 -11.43 -24.07 -2.49
C ILE A 27 -10.02 -24.57 -2.81
N HIS A 28 -9.34 -23.92 -3.75
CA HIS A 28 -7.95 -24.24 -4.08
C HIS A 28 -7.01 -24.09 -2.89
N GLU A 29 -7.12 -22.98 -2.15
CA GLU A 29 -6.30 -22.74 -0.97
C GLU A 29 -6.56 -23.76 0.15
N ILE A 30 -7.82 -24.14 0.37
CA ILE A 30 -8.17 -25.19 1.33
C ILE A 30 -7.53 -26.52 0.91
N ALA A 31 -7.68 -26.91 -0.35
CA ALA A 31 -7.08 -28.14 -0.87
C ALA A 31 -5.56 -28.13 -0.77
N ARG A 32 -4.92 -26.98 -1.06
CA ARG A 32 -3.47 -26.80 -0.92
C ARG A 32 -3.02 -26.97 0.53
N VAL A 33 -3.72 -26.37 1.49
CA VAL A 33 -3.39 -26.50 2.92
C VAL A 33 -3.57 -27.94 3.37
N CYS A 34 -4.69 -28.59 3.02
CA CYS A 34 -4.93 -29.99 3.35
C CYS A 34 -3.84 -30.89 2.77
N LYS A 35 -3.49 -30.71 1.50
CA LYS A 35 -2.42 -31.45 0.83
C LYS A 35 -1.08 -31.31 1.58
N GLU A 36 -0.73 -30.08 2.00
CA GLU A 36 0.51 -29.81 2.73
C GLU A 36 0.50 -30.42 4.13
N VAL A 37 -0.62 -30.37 4.84
CA VAL A 37 -0.77 -31.02 6.16
C VAL A 37 -0.59 -32.53 6.05
N PHE A 38 -1.27 -33.18 5.10
CA PHE A 38 -1.12 -34.62 4.87
C PHE A 38 0.31 -34.99 4.48
N ARG A 39 0.97 -34.19 3.66
CA ARG A 39 2.37 -34.40 3.27
C ARG A 39 3.32 -34.35 4.47
N LYS A 40 3.11 -33.40 5.39
CA LYS A 40 3.96 -33.24 6.59
C LYS A 40 3.74 -34.32 7.63
N LEU A 41 2.51 -34.84 7.74
CA LEU A 41 2.14 -35.85 8.74
C LEU A 41 2.16 -37.27 8.16
N GLN A 42 2.57 -37.46 6.92
CA GLN A 42 2.49 -38.73 6.19
C GLN A 42 3.26 -39.85 6.90
N GLU A 43 4.47 -39.55 7.34
CA GLU A 43 5.33 -40.53 8.07
C GLU A 43 4.76 -40.87 9.45
N ASP A 44 4.42 -39.84 10.24
CA ASP A 44 3.90 -39.99 11.61
C ASP A 44 2.57 -40.73 11.66
N ALA A 45 1.72 -40.52 10.63
CA ALA A 45 0.41 -41.16 10.53
C ALA A 45 0.44 -42.50 9.79
N GLY A 46 1.59 -42.97 9.31
CA GLY A 46 1.72 -44.20 8.53
C GLY A 46 0.93 -44.17 7.19
N ILE A 47 0.71 -42.98 6.64
CA ILE A 47 -0.07 -42.80 5.40
C ILE A 47 0.86 -43.04 4.20
N VAL A 48 0.59 -44.09 3.44
CA VAL A 48 1.38 -44.44 2.24
C VAL A 48 1.08 -43.50 1.06
N TYR A 49 -0.13 -42.97 0.99
CA TYR A 49 -0.59 -42.17 -0.12
C TYR A 49 -1.36 -40.94 0.37
N ASN A 50 -0.98 -39.75 -0.12
CA ASN A 50 -1.70 -38.51 0.22
C ASN A 50 -2.98 -38.39 -0.61
N PRO A 51 -4.17 -38.50 0.01
CA PRO A 51 -5.45 -38.49 -0.72
C PRO A 51 -5.72 -37.13 -1.43
N TRP A 52 -5.05 -36.08 -1.00
CA TRP A 52 -5.20 -34.73 -1.59
C TRP A 52 -4.41 -34.53 -2.88
N ASP A 53 -3.49 -35.45 -3.25
CA ASP A 53 -2.72 -35.35 -4.49
C ASP A 53 -3.59 -35.53 -5.74
N SER A 54 -4.67 -36.29 -5.62
CA SER A 54 -5.62 -36.54 -6.71
C SER A 54 -6.81 -35.59 -6.73
N VAL A 55 -6.93 -34.69 -5.77
CA VAL A 55 -8.05 -33.74 -5.69
C VAL A 55 -7.92 -32.68 -6.78
N ILE A 56 -8.87 -32.63 -7.69
CA ILE A 56 -8.98 -31.62 -8.74
C ILE A 56 -9.84 -30.47 -8.21
N THR A 57 -9.26 -29.30 -8.12
CA THR A 57 -9.97 -28.08 -7.71
C THR A 57 -10.59 -27.39 -8.92
N PRO A 58 -11.74 -26.70 -8.75
CA PRO A 58 -12.34 -25.95 -9.83
C PRO A 58 -11.42 -24.83 -10.32
N ARG A 59 -11.41 -24.60 -11.62
CA ARG A 59 -10.74 -23.44 -12.20
C ARG A 59 -11.42 -22.18 -11.68
N TRP A 60 -10.62 -21.15 -11.41
CA TRP A 60 -11.13 -19.82 -11.07
C TRP A 60 -10.42 -18.76 -11.90
N GLU A 61 -11.15 -17.71 -12.23
CA GLU A 61 -10.54 -16.53 -12.82
C GLU A 61 -9.92 -15.68 -11.70
N GLN A 62 -8.66 -15.38 -11.85
CA GLN A 62 -8.01 -14.40 -11.00
C GLN A 62 -8.55 -13.02 -11.37
N THR A 63 -9.10 -12.32 -10.41
CA THR A 63 -9.45 -10.91 -10.57
C THR A 63 -8.39 -10.10 -9.86
N ASP A 64 -7.57 -9.43 -10.63
CA ASP A 64 -6.53 -8.56 -10.09
C ASP A 64 -7.16 -7.25 -9.60
N ARG A 65 -6.51 -6.61 -8.63
CA ARG A 65 -6.87 -5.28 -8.21
C ARG A 65 -6.50 -4.29 -9.29
N GLU A 66 -7.39 -3.33 -9.51
CA GLU A 66 -7.17 -2.25 -10.45
C GLU A 66 -6.39 -1.12 -9.78
N ILE A 67 -5.58 -0.42 -10.57
CA ILE A 67 -4.98 0.85 -10.16
C ILE A 67 -6.03 1.96 -10.28
N PHE A 68 -5.84 3.03 -9.52
CA PHE A 68 -6.63 4.24 -9.74
C PHE A 68 -6.16 4.96 -11.01
N SER A 69 -7.10 5.45 -11.81
CA SER A 69 -6.81 6.34 -12.93
C SER A 69 -6.33 7.71 -12.42
N GLU A 70 -5.69 8.50 -13.28
CA GLU A 70 -5.28 9.88 -12.92
C GLU A 70 -6.46 10.74 -12.46
N GLN A 71 -7.62 10.61 -13.11
CA GLN A 71 -8.84 11.31 -12.71
C GLN A 71 -9.31 10.89 -11.32
N GLU A 72 -9.30 9.59 -11.02
CA GLU A 72 -9.64 9.07 -9.68
C GLU A 72 -8.62 9.52 -8.62
N LEU A 73 -7.32 9.59 -8.96
CA LEU A 73 -6.28 10.10 -8.06
C LEU A 73 -6.51 11.58 -7.75
N MET A 74 -6.91 12.38 -8.73
CA MET A 74 -7.30 13.78 -8.51
C MET A 74 -8.56 13.89 -7.62
N LEU A 75 -9.57 13.03 -7.82
CA LEU A 75 -10.74 12.99 -6.94
C LEU A 75 -10.36 12.62 -5.50
N ILE A 76 -9.49 11.62 -5.31
CA ILE A 76 -8.98 11.23 -4.00
C ILE A 76 -8.22 12.40 -3.35
N ARG A 77 -7.29 13.03 -4.08
CA ARG A 77 -6.51 14.18 -3.62
C ARG A 77 -7.41 15.31 -3.14
N ASN A 78 -8.41 15.70 -3.94
CA ASN A 78 -9.37 16.72 -3.57
C ASN A 78 -10.26 16.26 -2.40
N GLY A 79 -10.63 14.99 -2.38
CA GLY A 79 -11.46 14.37 -1.35
C GLY A 79 -10.82 14.41 0.03
N ILE A 80 -9.55 14.00 0.15
CA ILE A 80 -8.85 13.98 1.45
C ILE A 80 -8.57 15.38 2.02
N ASN A 81 -8.67 16.42 1.20
CA ASN A 81 -8.51 17.82 1.63
C ASN A 81 -9.81 18.46 2.16
N ARG A 82 -10.96 17.75 2.07
CA ARG A 82 -12.22 18.20 2.66
C ARG A 82 -12.14 18.16 4.20
N THR A 83 -13.07 18.85 4.84
CA THR A 83 -13.14 19.00 6.31
C THR A 83 -14.14 18.07 6.98
N ASP A 84 -14.84 17.21 6.21
CA ASP A 84 -15.73 16.21 6.77
C ASP A 84 -14.96 15.09 7.50
N GLU A 85 -15.62 14.45 8.46
CA GLU A 85 -15.00 13.42 9.32
C GLU A 85 -14.34 12.29 8.54
N LEU A 86 -15.00 11.82 7.48
CA LEU A 86 -14.51 10.69 6.70
C LEU A 86 -13.27 11.06 5.88
N SER A 87 -13.22 12.28 5.32
CA SER A 87 -12.09 12.82 4.61
C SER A 87 -10.89 13.01 5.53
N ILE A 88 -11.11 13.60 6.72
CA ILE A 88 -10.06 13.76 7.73
C ILE A 88 -9.51 12.38 8.16
N PHE A 89 -10.39 11.40 8.37
CA PHE A 89 -9.99 10.04 8.70
C PHE A 89 -9.17 9.39 7.60
N CYS A 90 -9.57 9.50 6.34
CA CYS A 90 -8.88 8.85 5.21
C CYS A 90 -7.59 9.55 4.79
N ARG A 91 -7.43 10.85 5.10
CA ARG A 91 -6.27 11.67 4.72
C ARG A 91 -4.92 11.01 5.01
N PRO A 92 -4.57 10.63 6.25
CA PRO A 92 -3.27 10.05 6.56
C PRO A 92 -3.02 8.74 5.81
N LEU A 93 -4.06 7.94 5.60
CA LEU A 93 -3.95 6.66 4.92
C LEU A 93 -3.54 6.84 3.45
N PHE A 94 -4.22 7.73 2.72
CA PHE A 94 -3.93 7.97 1.31
C PHE A 94 -2.64 8.75 1.12
N LEU A 95 -2.35 9.77 1.95
CA LEU A 95 -1.09 10.53 1.90
C LEU A 95 0.13 9.61 2.03
N VAL A 96 0.12 8.75 3.05
CA VAL A 96 1.26 7.86 3.30
C VAL A 96 1.33 6.78 2.23
N ALA A 97 0.21 6.11 1.90
CA ALA A 97 0.20 5.05 0.90
C ALA A 97 0.70 5.50 -0.47
N ALA A 98 0.34 6.73 -0.89
CA ALA A 98 0.67 7.27 -2.22
C ALA A 98 2.18 7.37 -2.45
N VAL A 99 2.96 7.71 -1.43
CA VAL A 99 4.40 8.02 -1.57
C VAL A 99 5.31 6.97 -0.93
N THR A 100 4.75 5.98 -0.24
CA THR A 100 5.53 4.91 0.42
C THR A 100 5.20 3.52 -0.09
N GLY A 101 4.02 3.33 -0.66
CA GLY A 101 3.48 2.02 -1.00
C GLY A 101 3.20 1.13 0.22
N LEU A 102 3.16 1.67 1.45
CA LEU A 102 2.81 0.94 2.66
C LEU A 102 1.37 0.40 2.59
N THR A 103 1.14 -0.73 3.24
CA THR A 103 -0.21 -1.31 3.33
C THR A 103 -1.01 -0.66 4.46
N GLU A 104 -2.33 -0.84 4.44
CA GLU A 104 -3.26 -0.32 5.46
C GLU A 104 -2.76 -0.60 6.89
N GLY A 105 -2.44 -1.86 7.18
CA GLY A 105 -1.98 -2.24 8.52
C GLY A 105 -0.61 -1.65 8.87
N ASP A 106 0.27 -1.48 7.88
CA ASP A 106 1.58 -0.86 8.11
C ASP A 106 1.43 0.63 8.41
N ILE A 107 0.50 1.33 7.76
CA ILE A 107 0.23 2.74 8.02
C ILE A 107 -0.43 2.93 9.39
N CYS A 108 -1.52 2.18 9.64
CA CYS A 108 -2.27 2.30 10.89
C CYS A 108 -1.40 2.05 12.14
N THR A 109 -0.43 1.15 12.04
CA THR A 109 0.43 0.77 13.17
C THR A 109 1.84 1.34 13.09
N LEU A 110 2.07 2.39 12.30
CA LEU A 110 3.35 3.08 12.20
C LEU A 110 3.69 3.77 13.53
N LYS A 111 4.92 3.57 14.03
CA LYS A 111 5.40 4.16 15.27
C LYS A 111 6.39 5.28 15.00
N TRP A 112 6.44 6.26 15.91
CA TRP A 112 7.44 7.32 15.85
C TRP A 112 8.87 6.80 15.94
N SER A 113 9.10 5.73 16.68
CA SER A 113 10.40 5.07 16.81
C SER A 113 10.92 4.46 15.51
N GLU A 114 10.04 4.22 14.53
CA GLU A 114 10.39 3.68 13.22
C GLU A 114 10.84 4.79 12.24
N ILE A 115 10.70 6.08 12.61
CA ILE A 115 11.02 7.23 11.77
C ILE A 115 12.39 7.81 12.18
N SER A 116 13.34 7.72 11.29
CA SER A 116 14.64 8.38 11.42
C SER A 116 14.64 9.71 10.66
N TRP A 117 14.58 10.79 11.41
CA TRP A 117 14.61 12.14 10.84
C TRP A 117 15.97 12.53 10.27
N ALA A 118 17.05 12.00 10.87
CA ALA A 118 18.42 12.27 10.42
C ALA A 118 18.70 11.67 9.04
N THR A 119 18.18 10.47 8.76
CA THR A 119 18.35 9.79 7.47
C THR A 119 17.17 9.99 6.53
N ARG A 120 16.09 10.62 6.99
CA ARG A 120 14.81 10.76 6.27
C ARG A 120 14.28 9.41 5.78
N MET A 121 14.26 8.43 6.68
CA MET A 121 13.84 7.05 6.39
C MET A 121 12.84 6.55 7.42
N ILE A 122 11.92 5.69 6.97
CA ILE A 122 11.09 4.85 7.83
C ILE A 122 11.73 3.46 7.82
N PHE A 123 12.12 2.97 8.99
CA PHE A 123 12.63 1.62 9.19
C PHE A 123 11.58 0.78 9.89
N ARG A 124 11.05 -0.20 9.18
CA ARG A 124 9.94 -0.99 9.68
C ARG A 124 10.10 -2.46 9.37
N LYS A 125 9.73 -3.31 10.32
CA LYS A 125 9.56 -4.74 10.08
C LYS A 125 8.12 -5.03 9.69
N ARG A 126 7.94 -5.58 8.49
CA ARG A 126 6.62 -5.84 7.95
C ARG A 126 5.91 -6.94 8.73
N ARG A 127 4.70 -6.67 9.25
CA ARG A 127 3.96 -7.62 10.09
C ARG A 127 3.70 -8.97 9.42
N LYS A 128 3.30 -8.96 8.14
CA LYS A 128 2.90 -10.18 7.41
C LYS A 128 4.07 -11.05 6.98
N THR A 129 5.18 -10.47 6.58
CA THR A 129 6.29 -11.19 5.94
C THR A 129 7.58 -11.14 6.75
N GLN A 130 7.61 -10.39 7.86
CA GLN A 130 8.78 -10.13 8.69
C GLN A 130 9.97 -9.54 7.92
N ALA A 131 9.72 -8.99 6.71
CA ALA A 131 10.73 -8.33 5.91
C ALA A 131 11.07 -6.96 6.50
N ASP A 132 12.36 -6.64 6.56
CA ASP A 132 12.83 -5.31 6.94
C ASP A 132 12.64 -4.35 5.77
N LEU A 133 11.96 -3.24 6.04
CA LEU A 133 11.72 -2.15 5.10
C LEU A 133 12.57 -0.95 5.48
N ALA A 134 13.11 -0.29 4.46
CA ALA A 134 13.76 1.00 4.58
C ALA A 134 13.17 1.92 3.51
N ILE A 135 12.23 2.78 3.91
CA ILE A 135 11.40 3.57 3.02
C ILE A 135 11.83 5.04 3.12
N PRO A 136 12.25 5.68 2.01
CA PRO A 136 12.60 7.09 2.03
C PRO A 136 11.36 7.96 2.26
N ILE A 137 11.55 9.04 3.01
CA ILE A 137 10.50 10.01 3.32
C ILE A 137 10.62 11.18 2.34
N LEU A 138 9.59 11.34 1.50
CA LEU A 138 9.47 12.50 0.62
C LEU A 138 9.31 13.77 1.45
N SER A 139 9.84 14.91 0.98
CA SER A 139 9.83 16.20 1.71
C SER A 139 8.42 16.62 2.16
N THR A 140 7.42 16.42 1.30
CA THR A 140 6.03 16.72 1.63
C THR A 140 5.46 15.80 2.72
N LEU A 141 5.81 14.51 2.69
CA LEU A 141 5.42 13.58 3.75
C LEU A 141 6.13 13.92 5.07
N GLU A 142 7.41 14.29 5.03
CA GLU A 142 8.17 14.73 6.21
C GLU A 142 7.49 15.91 6.88
N HIS A 143 7.13 16.94 6.09
CA HIS A 143 6.46 18.12 6.61
C HIS A 143 5.12 17.74 7.27
N TYR A 144 4.31 16.92 6.62
CA TYR A 144 3.06 16.40 7.19
C TYR A 144 3.28 15.66 8.50
N LEU A 145 4.23 14.73 8.56
CA LEU A 145 4.51 13.95 9.76
C LEU A 145 5.02 14.84 10.92
N ARG A 146 5.83 15.86 10.61
CA ARG A 146 6.33 16.82 11.63
C ARG A 146 5.23 17.71 12.20
N SER A 147 4.14 17.95 11.46
CA SER A 147 3.00 18.75 11.93
C SER A 147 2.06 17.96 12.87
N LEU A 148 2.21 16.65 12.98
CA LEU A 148 1.36 15.83 13.83
C LEU A 148 1.79 15.88 15.31
N PRO A 149 0.81 15.82 16.25
CA PRO A 149 1.11 15.72 17.67
C PRO A 149 1.76 14.38 18.01
N ARG A 150 2.67 14.36 19.00
CA ARG A 150 3.37 13.15 19.45
C ARG A 150 2.89 12.71 20.84
N GLU A 151 1.59 12.50 20.96
CA GLU A 151 0.95 12.13 22.23
C GLU A 151 0.86 10.61 22.45
N SER A 152 1.24 9.82 21.45
CA SER A 152 1.19 8.36 21.47
C SER A 152 2.47 7.77 20.87
N GLU A 153 2.71 6.48 21.11
CA GLU A 153 3.78 5.75 20.40
C GLU A 153 3.50 5.63 18.89
N TYR A 154 2.21 5.61 18.49
CA TYR A 154 1.77 5.54 17.11
C TYR A 154 1.70 6.92 16.48
N VAL A 155 2.07 6.99 15.21
CA VAL A 155 1.95 8.21 14.39
C VAL A 155 0.47 8.59 14.19
N PHE A 156 -0.40 7.57 14.08
CA PHE A 156 -1.84 7.72 13.88
C PHE A 156 -2.62 6.95 14.97
N PRO A 157 -2.75 7.49 16.19
CA PRO A 157 -3.29 6.76 17.35
C PRO A 157 -4.70 6.19 17.11
N LEU A 158 -5.61 6.99 16.56
CA LEU A 158 -6.98 6.57 16.24
C LEU A 158 -7.01 5.39 15.27
N HIS A 159 -6.19 5.43 14.24
CA HIS A 159 -6.11 4.35 13.26
C HIS A 159 -5.48 3.08 13.84
N ALA A 160 -4.48 3.26 14.72
CA ALA A 160 -3.84 2.14 15.40
C ALA A 160 -4.83 1.41 16.30
N GLU A 161 -5.56 2.14 17.15
CA GLU A 161 -6.59 1.59 18.03
C GLU A 161 -7.66 0.83 17.24
N MET A 162 -8.23 1.48 16.22
CA MET A 162 -9.26 0.84 15.39
C MET A 162 -8.74 -0.41 14.67
N TYR A 163 -7.56 -0.33 14.07
CA TYR A 163 -6.98 -1.45 13.32
C TYR A 163 -6.67 -2.64 14.22
N LEU A 164 -6.13 -2.40 15.41
CA LEU A 164 -5.80 -3.47 16.38
C LEU A 164 -7.06 -4.12 16.96
N LYS A 165 -8.15 -3.38 17.07
CA LYS A 165 -9.45 -3.89 17.54
C LYS A 165 -10.17 -4.64 16.42
N ASP A 166 -10.34 -4.03 15.26
CA ASP A 166 -10.99 -4.59 14.08
C ASP A 166 -10.54 -3.86 12.80
N ALA A 167 -9.63 -4.48 12.07
CA ALA A 167 -9.12 -3.94 10.81
C ALA A 167 -10.21 -3.72 9.74
N SER A 168 -11.33 -4.44 9.82
CA SER A 168 -12.42 -4.31 8.84
C SER A 168 -13.10 -2.94 8.89
N LEU A 169 -13.07 -2.27 10.04
CA LEU A 169 -13.62 -0.92 10.21
C LEU A 169 -12.84 0.13 9.39
N ILE A 170 -11.51 -0.03 9.31
CA ILE A 170 -10.66 0.84 8.47
C ILE A 170 -11.02 0.65 7.00
N SER A 171 -10.99 -0.60 6.53
CA SER A 171 -11.33 -0.95 5.15
C SER A 171 -12.76 -0.49 4.76
N TYR A 172 -13.72 -0.59 5.69
CA TYR A 172 -15.08 -0.09 5.49
C TYR A 172 -15.11 1.43 5.29
N ARG A 173 -14.42 2.21 6.15
CA ARG A 173 -14.35 3.67 6.02
C ARG A 173 -13.68 4.10 4.71
N ILE A 174 -12.58 3.44 4.33
CA ILE A 174 -11.91 3.67 3.04
C ILE A 174 -12.87 3.41 1.88
N LYS A 175 -13.60 2.29 1.91
CA LYS A 175 -14.58 1.98 0.87
C LYS A 175 -15.66 3.06 0.79
N ARG A 176 -16.23 3.48 1.92
CA ARG A 176 -17.25 4.55 1.97
C ARG A 176 -16.73 5.88 1.43
N PHE A 177 -15.46 6.22 1.73
CA PHE A 177 -14.80 7.41 1.19
C PHE A 177 -14.70 7.36 -0.33
N LEU A 178 -14.19 6.25 -0.88
CA LEU A 178 -14.05 6.08 -2.34
C LEU A 178 -15.41 6.10 -3.05
N GLU A 179 -16.41 5.43 -2.50
CA GLU A 179 -17.78 5.45 -3.03
C GLU A 179 -18.39 6.86 -2.99
N GLY A 180 -18.13 7.63 -1.93
CA GLY A 180 -18.52 9.04 -1.82
C GLY A 180 -17.88 9.97 -2.86
N LEU A 181 -16.78 9.54 -3.47
CA LEU A 181 -16.12 10.19 -4.60
C LEU A 181 -16.59 9.63 -5.96
N ASN A 182 -17.62 8.79 -6.00
CA ASN A 182 -18.09 8.06 -7.18
C ASN A 182 -17.03 7.15 -7.83
N ILE A 183 -16.08 6.66 -7.03
CA ILE A 183 -15.08 5.69 -7.48
C ILE A 183 -15.64 4.28 -7.29
N LYS A 184 -15.65 3.50 -8.38
CA LYS A 184 -16.13 2.11 -8.35
C LYS A 184 -15.14 1.23 -7.59
N THR A 185 -15.55 0.70 -6.44
CA THR A 185 -14.70 -0.12 -5.56
C THR A 185 -14.87 -1.62 -5.75
N VAL A 186 -15.96 -2.04 -6.38
CA VAL A 186 -16.33 -3.46 -6.55
C VAL A 186 -16.70 -3.76 -8.00
N LYS A 187 -16.40 -4.99 -8.41
CA LYS A 187 -16.89 -5.57 -9.66
C LYS A 187 -17.98 -6.59 -9.31
N GLU A 188 -19.16 -6.36 -9.85
CA GLU A 188 -20.30 -7.24 -9.67
C GLU A 188 -20.29 -8.36 -10.69
N PHE A 189 -20.88 -9.50 -10.32
CA PHE A 189 -21.02 -10.66 -11.16
C PHE A 189 -22.39 -11.30 -10.92
N GLU A 190 -23.04 -11.77 -11.96
CA GLU A 190 -24.39 -12.34 -11.88
C GLU A 190 -24.51 -13.55 -10.92
N ASN A 191 -23.47 -14.39 -10.85
CA ASN A 191 -23.52 -15.69 -10.17
C ASN A 191 -22.55 -15.83 -8.99
N ARG A 192 -21.87 -14.76 -8.54
CA ARG A 192 -20.93 -14.78 -7.40
C ARG A 192 -20.94 -13.48 -6.65
N LYS A 193 -20.39 -13.47 -5.44
CA LYS A 193 -20.22 -12.21 -4.66
C LYS A 193 -19.40 -11.21 -5.45
N ALA A 194 -19.77 -9.93 -5.31
CA ALA A 194 -18.96 -8.81 -5.80
C ALA A 194 -17.53 -8.89 -5.24
N ILE A 195 -16.55 -8.58 -6.05
CA ILE A 195 -15.14 -8.64 -5.69
C ILE A 195 -14.62 -7.20 -5.58
N SER A 196 -13.91 -6.91 -4.49
CA SER A 196 -13.21 -5.63 -4.35
C SER A 196 -12.12 -5.50 -5.40
N ILE A 197 -12.19 -4.46 -6.22
CA ILE A 197 -11.22 -4.15 -7.27
C ILE A 197 -10.34 -2.95 -6.91
N LYS A 198 -10.86 -2.03 -6.10
CA LYS A 198 -10.12 -0.82 -5.65
C LYS A 198 -10.31 -0.61 -4.16
N ASP A 199 -9.21 -0.43 -3.46
CA ASP A 199 -9.11 -0.08 -2.03
C ASP A 199 -7.77 0.62 -1.76
N LEU A 200 -7.40 0.81 -0.49
CA LEU A 200 -6.12 1.43 -0.15
C LEU A 200 -4.92 0.66 -0.72
N HIS A 201 -5.01 -0.67 -0.85
CA HIS A 201 -3.93 -1.46 -1.45
C HIS A 201 -3.71 -1.13 -2.93
N SER A 202 -4.73 -0.63 -3.63
CA SER A 202 -4.58 -0.10 -4.99
C SER A 202 -3.61 1.07 -5.06
N MET A 203 -3.44 1.88 -4.00
CA MET A 203 -2.41 2.94 -3.94
C MET A 203 -1.00 2.36 -4.00
N ARG A 204 -0.76 1.19 -3.40
CA ARG A 204 0.52 0.51 -3.53
C ARG A 204 0.78 0.06 -4.98
N HIS A 205 -0.24 -0.40 -5.70
CA HIS A 205 -0.12 -0.71 -7.13
C HIS A 205 0.15 0.56 -7.95
N VAL A 206 -0.53 1.67 -7.62
CA VAL A 206 -0.27 3.00 -8.20
C VAL A 206 1.17 3.43 -7.97
N PHE A 207 1.68 3.34 -6.73
CA PHE A 207 3.07 3.64 -6.39
C PHE A 207 4.05 2.83 -7.26
N CYS A 208 3.86 1.51 -7.35
CA CYS A 208 4.73 0.65 -8.16
C CYS A 208 4.62 0.97 -9.66
N TYR A 209 3.42 1.24 -10.16
CA TYR A 209 3.19 1.59 -11.57
C TYR A 209 3.93 2.87 -11.95
N TYR A 210 3.72 3.97 -11.21
CA TYR A 210 4.36 5.25 -11.53
C TYR A 210 5.86 5.24 -11.25
N ALA A 211 6.33 4.52 -10.25
CA ALA A 211 7.75 4.32 -10.03
C ALA A 211 8.42 3.67 -11.26
N GLY A 212 7.75 2.69 -11.87
CA GLY A 212 8.19 2.09 -13.13
C GLY A 212 8.18 3.08 -14.30
N GLN A 213 7.11 3.89 -14.43
CA GLN A 213 6.99 4.88 -15.52
C GLN A 213 8.10 5.95 -15.48
N VAL A 214 8.54 6.37 -14.29
CA VAL A 214 9.64 7.34 -14.14
C VAL A 214 11.03 6.67 -14.12
N GLY A 215 11.12 5.38 -14.45
CA GLY A 215 12.38 4.65 -14.62
C GLY A 215 13.06 4.24 -13.31
N ILE A 216 12.35 4.18 -12.18
CA ILE A 216 12.89 3.62 -10.95
C ILE A 216 13.08 2.11 -11.14
N SER A 217 14.28 1.59 -10.87
CA SER A 217 14.55 0.17 -11.09
C SER A 217 13.65 -0.72 -10.21
N LEU A 218 13.22 -1.84 -10.77
CA LEU A 218 12.38 -2.82 -10.06
C LEU A 218 13.00 -3.24 -8.71
N ALA A 219 14.31 -3.37 -8.63
CA ALA A 219 15.02 -3.72 -7.41
C ALA A 219 14.83 -2.66 -6.31
N VAL A 220 14.88 -1.37 -6.68
CA VAL A 220 14.65 -0.27 -5.74
C VAL A 220 13.19 -0.27 -5.29
N VAL A 221 12.23 -0.39 -6.21
CA VAL A 221 10.81 -0.46 -5.88
C VAL A 221 10.54 -1.64 -4.94
N GLN A 222 11.05 -2.83 -5.25
CA GLN A 222 10.89 -4.02 -4.41
C GLN A 222 11.47 -3.82 -3.00
N SER A 223 12.62 -3.15 -2.89
CA SER A 223 13.23 -2.88 -1.58
C SER A 223 12.43 -1.88 -0.74
N ILE A 224 11.74 -0.94 -1.38
CA ILE A 224 10.86 0.04 -0.70
C ILE A 224 9.57 -0.65 -0.25
N VAL A 225 8.90 -1.36 -1.17
CA VAL A 225 7.60 -1.96 -0.89
C VAL A 225 7.69 -3.34 -0.20
N GLY A 226 8.86 -3.98 -0.16
CA GLY A 226 9.05 -5.29 0.49
C GLY A 226 8.28 -6.42 -0.21
N HIS A 227 8.14 -6.39 -1.52
CA HIS A 227 7.69 -7.55 -2.29
C HIS A 227 8.83 -8.55 -2.40
N MET A 228 8.69 -9.70 -1.79
CA MET A 228 9.74 -10.73 -1.84
C MET A 228 9.22 -12.00 -2.50
N THR A 229 9.78 -12.32 -3.65
CA THR A 229 10.15 -13.71 -3.95
C THR A 229 11.56 -13.90 -3.37
N GLN A 230 11.74 -14.87 -2.47
CA GLN A 230 12.91 -14.98 -1.59
C GLN A 230 14.28 -15.06 -2.27
N GLY A 231 14.36 -15.46 -3.53
CA GLY A 231 15.64 -15.65 -4.24
C GLY A 231 16.24 -14.40 -4.89
N MET A 232 15.41 -13.58 -5.55
CA MET A 232 15.92 -12.43 -6.33
C MET A 232 16.13 -11.17 -5.48
N THR A 233 15.32 -10.98 -4.47
CA THR A 233 15.30 -9.73 -3.70
C THR A 233 16.48 -9.59 -2.75
N LYS A 234 16.99 -10.69 -2.17
CA LYS A 234 18.18 -10.65 -1.31
C LYS A 234 19.41 -10.11 -2.05
N HIS A 235 19.58 -10.49 -3.30
CA HIS A 235 20.71 -10.02 -4.11
C HIS A 235 20.60 -8.52 -4.43
N TYR A 236 19.41 -8.03 -4.76
CA TYR A 236 19.18 -6.62 -5.12
C TYR A 236 19.05 -5.67 -3.92
N MET A 237 18.54 -6.14 -2.78
CA MET A 237 18.46 -5.32 -1.55
C MET A 237 19.84 -4.92 -1.02
N SER A 238 20.87 -5.75 -1.21
CA SER A 238 22.24 -5.42 -0.81
C SER A 238 22.85 -4.27 -1.62
N HIS A 239 22.33 -3.95 -2.79
CA HIS A 239 22.88 -2.95 -3.72
C HIS A 239 22.10 -1.62 -3.76
N ALA A 240 20.86 -1.57 -3.30
CA ALA A 240 20.08 -0.33 -3.26
C ALA A 240 20.45 0.50 -2.03
N THR A 241 21.34 1.48 -2.23
CA THR A 241 21.75 2.40 -1.16
C THR A 241 20.59 3.29 -0.68
N THR A 242 20.68 3.81 0.55
CA THR A 242 19.72 4.79 1.08
C THR A 242 19.55 5.99 0.13
N ARG A 243 20.67 6.47 -0.42
CA ARG A 243 20.67 7.59 -1.38
C ARG A 243 19.89 7.25 -2.65
N ALA A 244 20.09 6.06 -3.24
CA ALA A 244 19.36 5.63 -4.44
C ALA A 244 17.84 5.55 -4.20
N LYS A 245 17.42 5.12 -3.00
CA LYS A 245 16.00 5.09 -2.62
C LYS A 245 15.41 6.49 -2.48
N GLN A 246 16.15 7.42 -1.89
CA GLN A 246 15.74 8.81 -1.73
C GLN A 246 15.61 9.52 -3.08
N GLU A 247 16.63 9.40 -3.95
CA GLU A 247 16.60 9.98 -5.29
C GLU A 247 15.48 9.38 -6.17
N ALA A 248 15.14 8.11 -5.94
CA ALA A 248 14.07 7.44 -6.66
C ALA A 248 12.68 7.96 -6.26
N ILE A 249 12.43 8.18 -4.96
CA ILE A 249 11.11 8.62 -4.47
C ILE A 249 10.80 10.07 -4.87
N GLU A 250 11.83 10.93 -5.00
CA GLU A 250 11.67 12.32 -5.43
C GLU A 250 11.24 12.46 -6.91
N LYS A 251 11.38 11.37 -7.70
CA LYS A 251 10.92 11.32 -9.11
C LYS A 251 9.44 11.00 -9.26
N LEU A 252 8.71 10.78 -8.17
CA LEU A 252 7.27 10.51 -8.26
C LEU A 252 6.53 11.74 -8.79
N PRO A 253 5.51 11.52 -9.67
CA PRO A 253 4.69 12.61 -10.19
C PRO A 253 4.04 13.44 -9.08
N ALA A 254 4.00 14.76 -9.25
CA ALA A 254 3.46 15.68 -8.25
C ALA A 254 2.00 15.41 -7.89
N PHE A 255 1.20 14.84 -8.77
CA PHE A 255 -0.19 14.48 -8.46
C PHE A 255 -0.35 13.32 -7.47
N LEU A 256 0.71 12.53 -7.21
CA LEU A 256 0.72 11.52 -6.13
C LEU A 256 0.93 12.15 -4.74
N VAL A 257 1.40 13.39 -4.70
CA VAL A 257 1.48 14.16 -3.47
C VAL A 257 0.08 14.64 -3.13
N MET A 258 -0.65 13.86 -2.32
CA MET A 258 -2.07 14.06 -2.00
C MET A 258 -2.35 15.29 -1.12
N ASN A 259 -1.38 16.21 -1.00
CA ASN A 259 -1.49 17.38 -0.12
C ASN A 259 -1.29 18.68 -0.90
N ASP A 260 -2.40 19.24 -1.42
CA ASP A 260 -2.41 20.60 -2.00
C ASP A 260 -2.39 21.71 -0.96
N SER A 261 -2.70 21.40 0.31
CA SER A 261 -2.88 22.40 1.36
C SER A 261 -1.57 22.85 2.02
N ILE A 262 -0.43 22.36 1.56
CA ILE A 262 0.83 23.04 1.78
C ILE A 262 1.21 23.75 0.46
N GLU A 263 0.36 24.67 0.03
CA GLU A 263 0.93 25.89 -0.46
C GLU A 263 1.81 26.38 0.70
N ILE A 264 3.11 26.12 0.60
CA ILE A 264 4.04 27.05 1.20
C ILE A 264 3.74 28.32 0.41
N PRO A 265 3.02 29.31 0.95
CA PRO A 265 2.89 30.57 0.25
C PRO A 265 4.33 30.96 -0.01
N CYS A 266 4.74 31.10 -1.27
CA CYS A 266 6.07 31.55 -1.64
C CYS A 266 7.22 30.53 -1.74
N ALA A 267 7.01 29.23 -1.93
CA ALA A 267 8.17 28.38 -2.27
C ALA A 267 8.82 28.82 -3.59
N ASP A 268 8.01 29.15 -4.61
CA ASP A 268 8.49 29.70 -5.88
C ASP A 268 8.94 31.16 -5.75
N GLU A 269 8.25 31.97 -4.94
CA GLU A 269 8.66 33.34 -4.66
C GLU A 269 9.93 33.40 -3.80
N ARG A 270 10.08 32.51 -2.80
CA ARG A 270 11.33 32.37 -2.03
C ARG A 270 12.48 31.91 -2.91
N ARG A 271 12.24 31.00 -3.84
CA ARG A 271 13.25 30.55 -4.80
C ARG A 271 13.62 31.69 -5.77
N ARG A 272 12.64 32.41 -6.29
CA ARG A 272 12.86 33.60 -7.11
C ARG A 272 13.54 34.71 -6.35
N LEU A 273 13.20 34.95 -5.07
CA LEU A 273 13.88 35.90 -4.19
C LEU A 273 15.31 35.46 -3.89
N ALA A 274 15.58 34.19 -3.66
CA ALA A 274 16.92 33.67 -3.50
C ALA A 274 17.75 33.81 -4.78
N GLU A 275 17.18 33.51 -5.96
CA GLU A 275 17.84 33.70 -7.25
C GLU A 275 18.07 35.17 -7.57
N LEU A 276 17.11 36.04 -7.27
CA LEU A 276 17.26 37.50 -7.37
C LEU A 276 18.33 38.04 -6.38
N ALA A 277 18.36 37.57 -5.14
CA ALA A 277 19.35 37.97 -4.15
C ALA A 277 20.79 37.58 -4.56
N TYR A 278 20.96 36.48 -5.31
CA TYR A 278 22.25 36.08 -5.88
C TYR A 278 22.68 36.92 -7.11
N THR A 279 21.73 37.50 -7.82
CA THR A 279 22.00 38.29 -9.06
C THR A 279 22.01 39.80 -8.84
N LEU A 280 21.45 40.31 -7.73
CA LEU A 280 21.42 41.71 -7.40
C LEU A 280 22.70 42.19 -6.73
N PRO A 281 23.14 43.44 -6.99
CA PRO A 281 24.23 44.07 -6.26
C PRO A 281 23.93 44.11 -4.75
N MET A 282 24.94 43.92 -3.91
CA MET A 282 24.79 43.85 -2.46
C MET A 282 24.09 45.08 -1.83
N GLU A 283 24.20 46.25 -2.43
CA GLU A 283 23.52 47.47 -1.99
C GLU A 283 21.97 47.32 -2.13
N GLN A 284 21.48 46.67 -3.18
CA GLN A 284 20.05 46.46 -3.39
C GLN A 284 19.52 45.32 -2.50
N VAL A 285 20.32 44.28 -2.22
CA VAL A 285 19.96 43.20 -1.28
C VAL A 285 19.84 43.76 0.15
N SER A 286 20.71 44.68 0.54
CA SER A 286 20.66 45.36 1.84
C SER A 286 19.41 46.23 2.02
N LEU A 287 18.97 46.92 0.95
CA LEU A 287 17.73 47.70 0.93
C LEU A 287 16.48 46.86 1.10
N LEU A 288 16.43 45.70 0.42
CA LEU A 288 15.32 44.73 0.54
C LEU A 288 15.24 44.11 1.95
N LEU A 289 16.37 43.82 2.58
CA LEU A 289 16.41 43.29 3.94
C LEU A 289 15.94 44.33 4.98
N HIS A 290 16.18 45.65 4.76
CA HIS A 290 15.69 46.71 5.65
C HIS A 290 14.19 47.02 5.48
N GLN A 291 13.54 46.58 4.42
CA GLN A 291 12.09 46.74 4.22
C GLN A 291 11.26 45.61 4.80
N VAL A 292 11.88 44.48 5.24
CA VAL A 292 11.22 43.26 5.73
C VAL A 292 11.40 43.08 7.26
N ILE A 293 12.22 43.90 7.89
CA ILE A 293 12.38 44.02 9.35
C ILE A 293 11.66 45.28 9.84
#